data_d49f33cc6858541cc9bcf065c57d6c95
#
_entry.id   d49f33cc6858541cc9bcf065c57d6c95
#
_cell.length_a   1.000
_cell.length_b   1.000
_cell.length_c   1.000
_cell.angle_alpha   90.00
_cell.angle_beta   90.00
_cell.angle_gamma   90.00
#
_symmetry.space_group_name_H-M   'P 1'
#
loop_
_entity.id
_entity.type
_entity.pdbx_description
1 polymer ?
#
loop_
_entity_poly.entity_id
_entity_poly.type
_entity_poly.pdbx_seq_one_letter_code
_entity_poly.pdbx_strand_id
1 'polypeptide(L)'
;MLEIAKRTALGALLLSVMPLLIWLSGWQWQPGASGPGLRFLFWMTETVTRPWGILTSAILCAWFLWCLRFRLKPALFLLAIMITAIVAGQYTKSWIKTLVQEPRPYVLWLEKTHGVPGDRFYQLDRQVVERLVADDNHIPLWLKRHWAFETGFAFPSGHTMFAASWALLGVGLLWPRRHRKTVALLMIWAAAVMGSRVLLGMHWPRDLLVATWISWMLVTLATWLAQRLCGPLTIPPDEHQEIAQREEEKKS
;
A
#
# COMPACT_ATOMS: atom_id res chain seq x y z
N MET A 1 16.81 -15.26 6.46
CA MET A 1 15.37 -14.99 6.55
C MET A 1 14.99 -14.22 7.81
N LEU A 2 15.44 -14.61 8.99
CA LEU A 2 15.09 -13.93 10.26
C LEU A 2 15.43 -12.43 10.28
N GLU A 3 16.61 -12.02 9.84
CA GLU A 3 17.01 -10.60 9.80
C GLU A 3 16.18 -9.77 8.80
N ILE A 4 15.77 -10.36 7.68
CA ILE A 4 14.84 -9.72 6.73
C ILE A 4 13.49 -9.54 7.42
N ALA A 5 12.96 -10.59 8.05
CA ALA A 5 11.69 -10.56 8.75
C ALA A 5 11.66 -9.51 9.87
N LYS A 6 12.71 -9.44 10.72
CA LYS A 6 12.83 -8.44 11.77
C LYS A 6 12.82 -7.01 11.21
N ARG A 7 13.62 -6.75 10.17
CA ARG A 7 13.71 -5.42 9.57
C ARG A 7 12.40 -4.99 8.92
N THR A 8 11.77 -5.85 8.14
CA THR A 8 10.49 -5.56 7.50
C THR A 8 9.34 -5.49 8.52
N ALA A 9 9.40 -6.27 9.62
CA ALA A 9 8.46 -6.18 10.73
C ALA A 9 8.54 -4.82 11.44
N LEU A 10 9.74 -4.27 11.64
CA LEU A 10 9.89 -2.92 12.18
C LEU A 10 9.18 -1.88 11.29
N GLY A 11 9.33 -2.00 9.97
CA GLY A 11 8.60 -1.16 9.01
C GLY A 11 7.07 -1.33 9.13
N ALA A 12 6.59 -2.58 9.25
CA ALA A 12 5.17 -2.86 9.42
C ALA A 12 4.63 -2.33 10.76
N LEU A 13 5.40 -2.45 11.84
CA LEU A 13 5.06 -1.85 13.14
C LEU A 13 4.94 -0.33 13.05
N LEU A 14 5.89 0.34 12.40
CA LEU A 14 5.82 1.79 12.20
C LEU A 14 4.57 2.21 11.41
N LEU A 15 4.22 1.50 10.33
CA LEU A 15 2.99 1.76 9.59
C LEU A 15 1.73 1.44 10.39
N SER A 16 1.80 0.53 11.36
CA SER A 16 0.67 0.15 12.21
C SER A 16 0.39 1.16 13.33
N VAL A 17 1.33 2.06 13.66
CA VAL A 17 1.18 3.02 14.78
C VAL A 17 -0.06 3.89 14.60
N MET A 18 -0.21 4.54 13.43
CA MET A 18 -1.32 5.45 13.17
C MET A 18 -2.68 4.74 13.24
N PRO A 19 -2.96 3.64 12.50
CA PRO A 19 -4.25 2.99 12.58
C PRO A 19 -4.51 2.38 13.96
N LEU A 20 -3.49 1.92 14.70
CA LEU A 20 -3.64 1.43 16.05
C LEU A 20 -4.07 2.54 17.02
N LEU A 21 -3.42 3.71 16.95
CA LEU A 21 -3.79 4.87 17.78
C LEU A 21 -5.21 5.34 17.49
N ILE A 22 -5.63 5.38 16.23
CA ILE A 22 -7.01 5.74 15.85
C ILE A 22 -8.00 4.70 16.43
N TRP A 23 -7.67 3.41 16.33
CA TRP A 23 -8.53 2.36 16.87
C TRP A 23 -8.66 2.43 18.39
N LEU A 24 -7.55 2.59 19.10
CA LEU A 24 -7.53 2.69 20.56
C LEU A 24 -8.19 3.97 21.10
N SER A 25 -8.17 5.06 20.33
CA SER A 25 -8.84 6.31 20.72
C SER A 25 -10.37 6.23 20.65
N GLY A 26 -10.93 5.18 20.05
CA GLY A 26 -12.37 5.07 19.79
C GLY A 26 -12.90 6.07 18.77
N TRP A 27 -12.01 6.77 18.02
CA TRP A 27 -12.41 7.74 17.01
C TRP A 27 -13.25 7.08 15.91
N GLN A 28 -14.36 7.69 15.59
CA GLN A 28 -15.24 7.26 14.51
C GLN A 28 -15.29 8.32 13.42
N TRP A 29 -15.24 7.85 12.19
CA TRP A 29 -15.37 8.72 11.04
C TRP A 29 -16.78 9.35 10.99
N GLN A 30 -16.81 10.65 10.71
CA GLN A 30 -18.03 11.40 10.44
C GLN A 30 -17.85 12.24 9.17
N PRO A 31 -18.89 12.39 8.34
CA PRO A 31 -18.84 13.27 7.17
C PRO A 31 -18.79 14.73 7.59
N GLY A 32 -18.33 15.60 6.69
CA GLY A 32 -18.30 17.05 6.91
C GLY A 32 -16.91 17.65 7.05
N ALA A 33 -15.86 16.86 7.20
CA ALA A 33 -14.51 17.38 7.07
C ALA A 33 -14.28 17.82 5.60
N SER A 34 -14.10 19.11 5.40
CA SER A 34 -13.72 19.67 4.10
C SER A 34 -12.55 20.62 4.32
N GLY A 35 -11.52 20.54 3.48
CA GLY A 35 -10.38 21.42 3.61
C GLY A 35 -9.22 20.99 2.71
N PRO A 36 -8.20 21.86 2.55
CA PRO A 36 -7.07 21.58 1.67
C PRO A 36 -6.29 20.33 2.10
N GLY A 37 -6.20 20.04 3.40
CA GLY A 37 -5.55 18.83 3.93
C GLY A 37 -6.24 17.54 3.49
N LEU A 38 -7.58 17.49 3.55
CA LEU A 38 -8.32 16.32 3.09
C LEU A 38 -8.22 16.13 1.57
N ARG A 39 -8.19 17.25 0.82
CA ARG A 39 -7.98 17.22 -0.63
C ARG A 39 -6.57 16.74 -1.00
N PHE A 40 -5.56 17.13 -0.24
CA PHE A 40 -4.20 16.60 -0.39
C PHE A 40 -4.16 15.09 -0.16
N LEU A 41 -4.79 14.60 0.89
CA LEU A 41 -4.88 13.17 1.18
C LEU A 41 -5.67 12.41 0.10
N PHE A 42 -6.68 13.03 -0.49
CA PHE A 42 -7.35 12.47 -1.67
C PHE A 42 -6.36 12.29 -2.84
N TRP A 43 -5.52 13.27 -3.15
CA TRP A 43 -4.48 13.11 -4.17
C TRP A 43 -3.46 12.03 -3.81
N MET A 44 -3.14 11.86 -2.52
CA MET A 44 -2.27 10.76 -2.08
C MET A 44 -2.89 9.39 -2.37
N THR A 45 -4.18 9.19 -2.10
CA THR A 45 -4.85 7.93 -2.41
C THR A 45 -5.00 7.70 -3.91
N GLU A 46 -5.18 8.74 -4.71
CA GLU A 46 -5.25 8.62 -6.18
C GLU A 46 -3.97 8.04 -6.79
N THR A 47 -2.81 8.24 -6.20
CA THR A 47 -1.56 7.60 -6.67
C THR A 47 -1.62 6.07 -6.67
N VAL A 48 -2.58 5.49 -5.93
CA VAL A 48 -2.81 4.04 -5.82
C VAL A 48 -4.07 3.58 -6.57
N THR A 49 -5.00 4.50 -6.85
CA THR A 49 -6.23 4.24 -7.59
C THR A 49 -5.93 4.00 -9.08
N ARG A 50 -6.70 3.13 -9.75
CA ARG A 50 -6.56 2.94 -11.21
C ARG A 50 -6.96 4.22 -11.96
N PRO A 51 -6.23 4.63 -13.00
CA PRO A 51 -5.08 3.95 -13.61
C PRO A 51 -3.72 4.29 -12.96
N TRP A 52 -3.67 5.29 -12.07
CA TRP A 52 -2.45 5.86 -11.51
C TRP A 52 -1.59 4.85 -10.72
N GLY A 53 -2.21 3.86 -10.08
CA GLY A 53 -1.48 2.80 -9.38
C GLY A 53 -0.58 1.96 -10.30
N ILE A 54 -0.96 1.81 -11.59
CA ILE A 54 -0.10 1.14 -12.58
C ILE A 54 1.12 2.00 -12.89
N LEU A 55 0.91 3.30 -13.12
CA LEU A 55 2.01 4.25 -13.36
C LEU A 55 2.94 4.34 -12.14
N THR A 56 2.39 4.44 -10.93
CA THR A 56 3.17 4.41 -9.68
C THR A 56 4.01 3.13 -9.58
N SER A 57 3.43 1.97 -9.90
CA SER A 57 4.19 0.70 -9.91
C SER A 57 5.32 0.72 -10.93
N ALA A 58 5.10 1.22 -12.14
CA ALA A 58 6.12 1.32 -13.17
C ALA A 58 7.28 2.24 -12.74
N ILE A 59 6.95 3.41 -12.18
CA ILE A 59 7.94 4.36 -11.65
C ILE A 59 8.75 3.72 -10.50
N LEU A 60 8.07 3.09 -9.56
CA LEU A 60 8.74 2.44 -8.42
C LEU A 60 9.61 1.27 -8.85
N CYS A 61 9.14 0.42 -9.78
CA CYS A 61 9.97 -0.63 -10.37
C CYS A 61 11.25 -0.07 -10.99
N ALA A 62 11.13 0.94 -11.85
CA ALA A 62 12.28 1.59 -12.48
C ALA A 62 13.23 2.19 -11.43
N TRP A 63 12.67 2.85 -10.41
CA TRP A 63 13.45 3.44 -9.32
C TRP A 63 14.21 2.40 -8.50
N PHE A 64 13.58 1.27 -8.15
CA PHE A 64 14.22 0.19 -7.42
C PHE A 64 15.35 -0.45 -8.24
N LEU A 65 15.10 -0.72 -9.53
CA LEU A 65 16.12 -1.25 -10.43
C LEU A 65 17.31 -0.30 -10.55
N TRP A 66 17.04 1.00 -10.66
CA TRP A 66 18.09 2.02 -10.72
C TRP A 66 18.90 2.11 -9.42
N CYS A 67 18.25 2.04 -8.25
CA CYS A 67 18.92 2.04 -6.95
C CYS A 67 19.79 0.79 -6.73
N LEU A 68 19.30 -0.37 -7.16
CA LEU A 68 19.94 -1.66 -6.88
C LEU A 68 21.01 -2.04 -7.92
N ARG A 69 20.96 -1.45 -9.10
CA ARG A 69 21.97 -1.59 -10.18
C ARG A 69 22.39 -3.03 -10.50
N PHE A 70 21.45 -3.96 -10.46
CA PHE A 70 21.72 -5.34 -10.84
C PHE A 70 21.97 -5.49 -12.35
N ARG A 71 22.77 -6.51 -12.73
CA ARG A 71 22.90 -6.94 -14.12
C ARG A 71 21.53 -7.38 -14.67
N LEU A 72 21.37 -7.41 -15.99
CA LEU A 72 20.08 -7.62 -16.66
C LEU A 72 19.31 -8.84 -16.14
N LYS A 73 19.93 -10.03 -16.04
CA LYS A 73 19.24 -11.24 -15.56
C LYS A 73 18.72 -11.11 -14.12
N PRO A 74 19.54 -10.75 -13.10
CA PRO A 74 19.04 -10.49 -11.74
C PRO A 74 18.00 -9.37 -11.69
N ALA A 75 18.13 -8.32 -12.52
CA ALA A 75 17.15 -7.23 -12.56
C ALA A 75 15.78 -7.69 -13.05
N LEU A 76 15.71 -8.59 -14.05
CA LEU A 76 14.46 -9.18 -14.53
C LEU A 76 13.81 -10.08 -13.46
N PHE A 77 14.61 -10.89 -12.74
CA PHE A 77 14.10 -11.67 -11.61
C PHE A 77 13.56 -10.78 -10.50
N LEU A 78 14.28 -9.72 -10.15
CA LEU A 78 13.83 -8.76 -9.15
C LEU A 78 12.52 -8.09 -9.55
N LEU A 79 12.41 -7.64 -10.80
CA LEU A 79 11.19 -7.07 -11.35
C LEU A 79 10.00 -8.04 -11.24
N ALA A 80 10.20 -9.29 -11.65
CA ALA A 80 9.18 -10.33 -11.55
C ALA A 80 8.75 -10.58 -10.09
N ILE A 81 9.71 -10.65 -9.15
CA ILE A 81 9.43 -10.84 -7.72
C ILE A 81 8.62 -9.66 -7.17
N MET A 82 9.01 -8.41 -7.46
CA MET A 82 8.29 -7.22 -6.99
C MET A 82 6.85 -7.20 -7.52
N ILE A 83 6.66 -7.41 -8.82
CA ILE A 83 5.32 -7.44 -9.44
C ILE A 83 4.49 -8.56 -8.84
N THR A 84 5.06 -9.76 -8.72
CA THR A 84 4.35 -10.91 -8.12
C THR A 84 3.90 -10.63 -6.69
N ALA A 85 4.73 -10.01 -5.87
CA ALA A 85 4.38 -9.65 -4.50
C ALA A 85 3.19 -8.68 -4.44
N ILE A 86 3.21 -7.64 -5.28
CA ILE A 86 2.10 -6.66 -5.36
C ILE A 86 0.81 -7.32 -5.87
N VAL A 87 0.90 -8.10 -6.93
CA VAL A 87 -0.25 -8.80 -7.54
C VAL A 87 -0.83 -9.83 -6.58
N ALA A 88 0.02 -10.63 -5.91
CA ALA A 88 -0.42 -11.60 -4.90
C ALA A 88 -1.18 -10.90 -3.75
N GLY A 89 -0.71 -9.74 -3.28
CA GLY A 89 -1.43 -8.94 -2.30
C GLY A 89 -2.82 -8.53 -2.80
N GLN A 90 -2.94 -8.05 -4.03
CA GLN A 90 -4.22 -7.66 -4.60
C GLN A 90 -5.19 -8.84 -4.78
N TYR A 91 -4.70 -10.02 -5.14
CA TYR A 91 -5.52 -11.24 -5.20
C TYR A 91 -5.97 -11.68 -3.79
N THR A 92 -5.05 -11.72 -2.82
CA THR A 92 -5.36 -12.05 -1.42
C THR A 92 -6.44 -11.12 -0.87
N LYS A 93 -6.29 -9.81 -1.07
CA LYS A 93 -7.32 -8.83 -0.71
C LYS A 93 -8.67 -9.15 -1.36
N SER A 94 -8.69 -9.43 -2.66
CA SER A 94 -9.94 -9.66 -3.38
C SER A 94 -10.65 -10.91 -2.85
N TRP A 95 -9.90 -11.98 -2.61
CA TRP A 95 -10.43 -13.20 -2.02
C TRP A 95 -11.01 -13.00 -0.62
N ILE A 96 -10.29 -12.30 0.27
CA ILE A 96 -10.77 -12.01 1.63
C ILE A 96 -12.05 -11.14 1.58
N LYS A 97 -12.12 -10.16 0.67
CA LYS A 97 -13.31 -9.30 0.50
C LYS A 97 -14.57 -10.09 0.16
N THR A 98 -14.46 -11.15 -0.64
CA THR A 98 -15.61 -12.01 -0.98
C THR A 98 -16.10 -12.83 0.22
N LEU A 99 -15.21 -13.13 1.18
CA LEU A 99 -15.55 -13.90 2.38
C LEU A 99 -16.13 -13.03 3.50
N VAL A 100 -15.53 -11.85 3.75
CA VAL A 100 -15.86 -11.03 4.92
C VAL A 100 -16.98 -10.05 4.65
N GLN A 101 -17.09 -9.48 3.45
CA GLN A 101 -18.15 -8.58 2.99
C GLN A 101 -18.48 -7.42 3.96
N GLU A 102 -17.46 -6.86 4.60
CA GLU A 102 -17.65 -5.80 5.58
C GLU A 102 -18.01 -4.46 4.91
N PRO A 103 -19.05 -3.73 5.39
CA PRO A 103 -19.42 -2.43 4.86
C PRO A 103 -18.41 -1.35 5.25
N ARG A 104 -18.24 -0.36 4.35
CA ARG A 104 -17.38 0.81 4.59
C ARG A 104 -18.04 1.81 5.55
N PRO A 105 -17.26 2.63 6.27
CA PRO A 105 -17.81 3.67 7.15
C PRO A 105 -18.81 4.60 6.45
N TYR A 106 -18.48 5.08 5.23
CA TYR A 106 -19.39 5.95 4.48
C TYR A 106 -20.70 5.27 4.07
N VAL A 107 -20.70 3.94 3.82
CA VAL A 107 -21.90 3.17 3.48
C VAL A 107 -22.85 3.10 4.66
N LEU A 108 -22.32 2.83 5.88
CA LEU A 108 -23.14 2.83 7.09
C LEU A 108 -23.69 4.22 7.42
N TRP A 109 -22.96 5.28 7.06
CA TRP A 109 -23.47 6.63 7.19
C TRP A 109 -24.61 6.91 6.19
N LEU A 110 -24.47 6.48 4.92
CA LEU A 110 -25.53 6.59 3.90
C LEU A 110 -26.78 5.79 4.31
N GLU A 111 -26.60 4.62 4.90
CA GLU A 111 -27.71 3.83 5.44
C GLU A 111 -28.52 4.62 6.47
N LYS A 112 -27.85 5.27 7.42
CA LYS A 112 -28.49 6.09 8.45
C LYS A 112 -29.17 7.34 7.89
N THR A 113 -28.63 7.93 6.84
CA THR A 113 -29.10 9.22 6.31
C THR A 113 -30.17 9.06 5.25
N HIS A 114 -30.04 8.04 4.38
CA HIS A 114 -30.93 7.83 3.23
C HIS A 114 -31.76 6.55 3.35
N GLY A 115 -31.62 5.77 4.42
CA GLY A 115 -32.42 4.56 4.67
C GLY A 115 -32.14 3.40 3.70
N VAL A 116 -31.02 3.42 2.99
CA VAL A 116 -30.60 2.35 2.08
C VAL A 116 -29.83 1.29 2.87
N PRO A 117 -30.33 0.08 3.06
CA PRO A 117 -29.63 -0.98 3.80
C PRO A 117 -28.25 -1.26 3.20
N GLY A 118 -27.23 -1.40 4.06
CA GLY A 118 -25.86 -1.59 3.65
C GLY A 118 -25.62 -2.83 2.79
N ASP A 119 -26.38 -3.89 2.99
CA ASP A 119 -26.37 -5.10 2.16
C ASP A 119 -26.89 -4.85 0.74
N ARG A 120 -27.92 -4.02 0.59
CA ARG A 120 -28.45 -3.60 -0.73
C ARG A 120 -27.54 -2.63 -1.44
N PHE A 121 -26.80 -1.77 -0.72
CA PHE A 121 -25.90 -0.79 -1.31
C PHE A 121 -24.90 -1.43 -2.30
N TYR A 122 -24.35 -2.60 -1.94
CA TYR A 122 -23.36 -3.31 -2.79
C TYR A 122 -23.98 -4.02 -4.00
N GLN A 123 -25.29 -4.04 -4.10
CA GLN A 123 -26.03 -4.57 -5.26
C GLN A 123 -26.51 -3.46 -6.21
N LEU A 124 -26.36 -2.18 -5.80
CA LEU A 124 -26.80 -1.04 -6.61
C LEU A 124 -25.81 -0.77 -7.77
N ASP A 125 -26.40 -0.39 -8.89
CA ASP A 125 -25.62 0.14 -10.02
C ASP A 125 -24.89 1.43 -9.62
N ARG A 126 -23.72 1.62 -10.19
CA ARG A 126 -22.89 2.81 -9.94
C ARG A 126 -23.65 4.12 -10.12
N GLN A 127 -24.51 4.22 -11.14
CA GLN A 127 -25.33 5.41 -11.40
C GLN A 127 -26.33 5.70 -10.27
N VAL A 128 -26.87 4.65 -9.64
CA VAL A 128 -27.77 4.78 -8.49
C VAL A 128 -27.00 5.28 -7.28
N VAL A 129 -25.81 4.75 -7.04
CA VAL A 129 -24.92 5.22 -5.97
C VAL A 129 -24.54 6.69 -6.18
N GLU A 130 -24.20 7.09 -7.42
CA GLU A 130 -23.91 8.49 -7.76
C GLU A 130 -25.07 9.43 -7.44
N ARG A 131 -26.32 9.02 -7.70
CA ARG A 131 -27.53 9.81 -7.38
C ARG A 131 -27.76 9.89 -5.87
N LEU A 132 -27.68 8.76 -5.15
CA LEU A 132 -27.86 8.73 -3.70
C LEU A 132 -26.88 9.66 -2.96
N VAL A 133 -25.64 9.72 -3.43
CA VAL A 133 -24.62 10.58 -2.85
C VAL A 133 -24.74 12.03 -3.34
N ALA A 134 -25.36 12.29 -4.51
CA ALA A 134 -25.46 13.61 -5.11
C ALA A 134 -26.30 14.58 -4.28
N ASP A 135 -27.34 14.10 -3.59
CA ASP A 135 -28.31 14.92 -2.90
C ASP A 135 -27.79 15.58 -1.60
N ASP A 136 -26.64 15.15 -1.08
CA ASP A 136 -26.06 15.72 0.14
C ASP A 136 -25.12 16.90 -0.17
N ASN A 137 -25.56 18.10 0.13
CA ASN A 137 -24.81 19.35 -0.11
C ASN A 137 -23.58 19.55 0.81
N HIS A 138 -23.46 18.77 1.89
CA HIS A 138 -22.35 18.88 2.84
C HIS A 138 -21.08 18.14 2.39
N ILE A 139 -21.21 17.24 1.39
CA ILE A 139 -20.10 16.42 0.90
C ILE A 139 -19.55 17.01 -0.40
N PRO A 140 -18.22 17.26 -0.50
CA PRO A 140 -17.61 17.78 -1.71
C PRO A 140 -17.80 16.83 -2.91
N LEU A 141 -18.04 17.39 -4.10
CA LEU A 141 -18.30 16.63 -5.33
C LEU A 141 -17.19 15.61 -5.66
N TRP A 142 -15.91 15.96 -5.41
CA TRP A 142 -14.79 15.08 -5.65
C TRP A 142 -14.82 13.83 -4.74
N LEU A 143 -15.28 13.98 -3.48
CA LEU A 143 -15.41 12.87 -2.54
C LEU A 143 -16.60 11.96 -2.91
N LYS A 144 -17.72 12.56 -3.33
CA LYS A 144 -18.87 11.83 -3.88
C LYS A 144 -18.48 10.93 -5.06
N ARG A 145 -17.74 11.50 -6.03
CA ARG A 145 -17.23 10.75 -7.19
C ARG A 145 -16.28 9.62 -6.78
N HIS A 146 -15.44 9.86 -5.77
CA HIS A 146 -14.53 8.84 -5.26
C HIS A 146 -15.29 7.67 -4.63
N TRP A 147 -16.31 7.95 -3.82
CA TRP A 147 -17.16 6.90 -3.23
C TRP A 147 -17.92 6.10 -4.29
N ALA A 148 -18.49 6.76 -5.27
CA ALA A 148 -19.18 6.10 -6.38
C ALA A 148 -18.25 5.27 -7.28
N PHE A 149 -16.97 5.65 -7.37
CA PHE A 149 -15.97 4.87 -8.09
C PHE A 149 -15.52 3.63 -7.32
N GLU A 150 -15.40 3.73 -6.00
CA GLU A 150 -14.89 2.65 -5.15
C GLU A 150 -15.99 1.98 -4.31
N THR A 151 -16.87 1.23 -4.94
CA THR A 151 -18.03 0.58 -4.33
C THR A 151 -17.75 -0.79 -3.67
N GLY A 152 -16.51 -1.30 -3.64
CA GLY A 152 -16.22 -2.61 -3.04
C GLY A 152 -16.19 -2.59 -1.50
N PHE A 153 -16.30 -3.78 -0.87
CA PHE A 153 -16.25 -3.97 0.59
C PHE A 153 -15.02 -3.38 1.27
N ALA A 154 -15.09 -3.16 2.59
CA ALA A 154 -14.02 -2.53 3.34
C ALA A 154 -12.82 -3.45 3.56
N PHE A 155 -13.02 -4.60 4.17
CA PHE A 155 -11.95 -5.45 4.71
C PHE A 155 -11.36 -6.44 3.69
N PRO A 156 -10.03 -6.53 3.58
CA PRO A 156 -9.01 -5.59 4.05
C PRO A 156 -8.79 -4.42 3.06
N SER A 157 -8.04 -3.40 3.48
CA SER A 157 -7.76 -2.22 2.63
C SER A 157 -6.80 -2.53 1.48
N GLY A 158 -7.28 -2.44 0.24
CA GLY A 158 -6.47 -2.68 -0.95
C GLY A 158 -5.42 -1.59 -1.22
N HIS A 159 -5.75 -0.33 -0.95
CA HIS A 159 -4.83 0.80 -1.06
C HIS A 159 -3.70 0.70 -0.04
N THR A 160 -4.04 0.34 1.22
CA THR A 160 -3.03 0.08 2.24
C THR A 160 -2.13 -1.09 1.85
N MET A 161 -2.71 -2.19 1.37
CA MET A 161 -1.93 -3.35 0.95
C MET A 161 -0.95 -3.01 -0.17
N PHE A 162 -1.37 -2.21 -1.14
CA PHE A 162 -0.49 -1.72 -2.21
C PHE A 162 0.63 -0.82 -1.67
N ALA A 163 0.28 0.24 -0.95
CA ALA A 163 1.24 1.22 -0.47
C ALA A 163 2.21 0.63 0.57
N ALA A 164 1.70 -0.17 1.52
CA ALA A 164 2.52 -0.86 2.50
C ALA A 164 3.47 -1.87 1.84
N SER A 165 3.03 -2.61 0.82
CA SER A 165 3.91 -3.54 0.10
C SER A 165 5.09 -2.80 -0.54
N TRP A 166 4.87 -1.69 -1.23
CA TRP A 166 5.96 -0.89 -1.81
C TRP A 166 6.89 -0.30 -0.76
N ALA A 167 6.35 0.24 0.34
CA ALA A 167 7.15 0.78 1.43
C ALA A 167 8.00 -0.29 2.11
N LEU A 168 7.42 -1.46 2.38
CA LEU A 168 8.11 -2.58 3.00
C LEU A 168 9.13 -3.24 2.05
N LEU A 169 8.87 -3.28 0.72
CA LEU A 169 9.89 -3.63 -0.27
C LEU A 169 11.07 -2.65 -0.19
N GLY A 170 10.81 -1.35 -0.02
CA GLY A 170 11.85 -0.36 0.24
C GLY A 170 12.68 -0.69 1.48
N VAL A 171 12.02 -1.01 2.59
CA VAL A 171 12.70 -1.46 3.83
C VAL A 171 13.49 -2.75 3.61
N GLY A 172 12.95 -3.70 2.87
CA GLY A 172 13.60 -4.99 2.60
C GLY A 172 14.80 -4.89 1.67
N LEU A 173 14.66 -4.17 0.57
CA LEU A 173 15.60 -4.16 -0.55
C LEU A 173 16.56 -2.95 -0.55
N LEU A 174 16.04 -1.75 -0.23
CA LEU A 174 16.79 -0.49 -0.36
C LEU A 174 17.50 -0.06 0.93
N TRP A 175 16.96 -0.42 2.11
CA TRP A 175 17.59 -0.08 3.39
C TRP A 175 19.00 -0.67 3.54
N PRO A 176 19.26 -1.94 3.19
CA PRO A 176 20.61 -2.51 3.23
C PRO A 176 21.60 -1.80 2.30
N ARG A 177 21.11 -1.23 1.22
CA ARG A 177 21.88 -0.44 0.23
C ARG A 177 22.02 1.03 0.61
N ARG A 178 21.70 1.40 1.87
CA ARG A 178 21.80 2.75 2.42
C ARG A 178 20.92 3.82 1.76
N HIS A 179 19.93 3.45 0.93
CA HIS A 179 18.95 4.37 0.36
C HIS A 179 17.90 4.82 1.38
N ARG A 180 18.34 5.28 2.55
CA ARG A 180 17.49 5.62 3.70
C ARG A 180 16.46 6.70 3.39
N LYS A 181 16.84 7.72 2.60
CA LYS A 181 15.93 8.81 2.19
C LYS A 181 14.76 8.28 1.36
N THR A 182 15.03 7.41 0.38
CA THR A 182 13.98 6.76 -0.43
C THR A 182 13.05 5.92 0.44
N VAL A 183 13.59 5.13 1.37
CA VAL A 183 12.78 4.34 2.29
C VAL A 183 11.89 5.24 3.16
N ALA A 184 12.43 6.31 3.72
CA ALA A 184 11.66 7.26 4.51
C ALA A 184 10.51 7.90 3.70
N LEU A 185 10.78 8.32 2.46
CA LEU A 185 9.75 8.86 1.57
C LEU A 185 8.64 7.84 1.26
N LEU A 186 9.00 6.58 0.99
CA LEU A 186 8.03 5.51 0.75
C LEU A 186 7.18 5.22 2.00
N MET A 187 7.78 5.25 3.20
CA MET A 187 7.06 5.05 4.46
C MET A 187 6.08 6.21 4.73
N ILE A 188 6.51 7.45 4.51
CA ILE A 188 5.67 8.65 4.65
C ILE A 188 4.51 8.62 3.64
N TRP A 189 4.80 8.29 2.38
CA TRP A 189 3.77 8.14 1.34
C TRP A 189 2.76 7.05 1.70
N ALA A 190 3.22 5.88 2.13
CA ALA A 190 2.33 4.80 2.56
C ALA A 190 1.46 5.21 3.75
N ALA A 191 2.03 5.88 4.76
CA ALA A 191 1.28 6.39 5.89
C ALA A 191 0.23 7.44 5.46
N ALA A 192 0.56 8.34 4.52
CA ALA A 192 -0.39 9.32 3.97
C ALA A 192 -1.53 8.63 3.20
N VAL A 193 -1.23 7.62 2.37
CA VAL A 193 -2.25 6.79 1.70
C VAL A 193 -3.13 6.09 2.73
N MET A 194 -2.56 5.48 3.77
CA MET A 194 -3.32 4.81 4.84
C MET A 194 -4.22 5.80 5.58
N GLY A 195 -3.70 6.94 5.99
CA GLY A 195 -4.47 8.00 6.67
C GLY A 195 -5.63 8.51 5.80
N SER A 196 -5.41 8.67 4.50
CA SER A 196 -6.46 9.06 3.57
C SER A 196 -7.64 8.08 3.59
N ARG A 197 -7.39 6.77 3.70
CA ARG A 197 -8.46 5.76 3.68
C ARG A 197 -9.39 5.86 4.89
N VAL A 198 -8.85 6.21 6.05
CA VAL A 198 -9.65 6.43 7.27
C VAL A 198 -10.40 7.75 7.19
N LEU A 199 -9.71 8.84 6.83
CA LEU A 199 -10.30 10.19 6.81
C LEU A 199 -11.33 10.40 5.70
N LEU A 200 -11.23 9.66 4.58
CA LEU A 200 -12.24 9.68 3.52
C LEU A 200 -13.44 8.74 3.78
N GLY A 201 -13.50 8.09 4.94
CA GLY A 201 -14.58 7.17 5.30
C GLY A 201 -14.59 5.85 4.52
N MET A 202 -13.45 5.48 3.95
CA MET A 202 -13.35 4.31 3.06
C MET A 202 -13.02 3.01 3.78
N HIS A 203 -12.33 3.09 4.92
CA HIS A 203 -11.84 1.92 5.67
C HIS A 203 -11.85 2.15 7.17
N TRP A 204 -12.01 1.06 7.90
CA TRP A 204 -11.81 1.00 9.34
C TRP A 204 -10.33 0.87 9.68
N PRO A 205 -9.85 1.36 10.84
CA PRO A 205 -8.45 1.21 11.22
C PRO A 205 -7.93 -0.24 11.20
N ARG A 206 -8.77 -1.21 11.56
CA ARG A 206 -8.43 -2.64 11.53
C ARG A 206 -8.16 -3.17 10.12
N ASP A 207 -8.84 -2.62 9.09
CA ASP A 207 -8.63 -3.00 7.69
C ASP A 207 -7.21 -2.68 7.23
N LEU A 208 -6.68 -1.55 7.75
CA LEU A 208 -5.32 -1.10 7.48
C LEU A 208 -4.29 -1.99 8.21
N LEU A 209 -4.55 -2.31 9.47
CA LEU A 209 -3.67 -3.18 10.26
C LEU A 209 -3.50 -4.54 9.59
N VAL A 210 -4.61 -5.21 9.27
CA VAL A 210 -4.56 -6.53 8.63
C VAL A 210 -3.90 -6.45 7.25
N ALA A 211 -4.21 -5.44 6.44
CA ALA A 211 -3.56 -5.23 5.15
C ALA A 211 -2.04 -5.05 5.27
N THR A 212 -1.58 -4.30 6.28
CA THR A 212 -0.16 -4.08 6.56
C THR A 212 0.55 -5.39 6.92
N TRP A 213 -0.03 -6.21 7.77
CA TRP A 213 0.57 -7.47 8.20
C TRP A 213 0.56 -8.55 7.11
N ILE A 214 -0.48 -8.61 6.27
CA ILE A 214 -0.47 -9.46 5.06
C ILE A 214 0.64 -8.99 4.11
N SER A 215 0.77 -7.68 3.89
CA SER A 215 1.85 -7.11 3.08
C SER A 215 3.23 -7.46 3.63
N TRP A 216 3.41 -7.40 4.95
CA TRP A 216 4.65 -7.79 5.60
C TRP A 216 5.04 -9.24 5.30
N MET A 217 4.11 -10.19 5.41
CA MET A 217 4.38 -11.61 5.10
C MET A 217 4.82 -11.78 3.64
N LEU A 218 4.07 -11.23 2.70
CA LEU A 218 4.35 -11.33 1.27
C LEU A 218 5.70 -10.68 0.90
N VAL A 219 5.96 -9.49 1.45
CA VAL A 219 7.19 -8.74 1.17
C VAL A 219 8.40 -9.40 1.82
N THR A 220 8.27 -9.97 3.01
CA THR A 220 9.36 -10.71 3.65
C THR A 220 9.78 -11.89 2.79
N LEU A 221 8.81 -12.66 2.27
CA LEU A 221 9.06 -13.75 1.34
C LEU A 221 9.71 -13.25 0.04
N ALA A 222 9.14 -12.20 -0.55
CA ALA A 222 9.66 -11.59 -1.78
C ALA A 222 11.10 -11.10 -1.62
N THR A 223 11.42 -10.42 -0.51
CA THR A 223 12.78 -9.94 -0.22
C THR A 223 13.75 -11.11 -0.03
N TRP A 224 13.33 -12.17 0.64
CA TRP A 224 14.13 -13.36 0.81
C TRP A 224 14.41 -14.05 -0.54
N LEU A 225 13.41 -14.18 -1.41
CA LEU A 225 13.56 -14.71 -2.76
C LEU A 225 14.50 -13.84 -3.60
N ALA A 226 14.36 -12.52 -3.53
CA ALA A 226 15.24 -11.59 -4.22
C ALA A 226 16.70 -11.78 -3.79
N GLN A 227 16.96 -11.91 -2.49
CA GLN A 227 18.30 -12.17 -1.97
C GLN A 227 18.88 -13.52 -2.46
N ARG A 228 18.04 -14.54 -2.62
CA ARG A 228 18.46 -15.87 -3.09
C ARG A 228 18.74 -15.89 -4.59
N LEU A 229 17.94 -15.22 -5.38
CA LEU A 229 17.96 -15.30 -6.85
C LEU A 229 18.76 -14.17 -7.52
N CYS A 230 18.82 -13.00 -6.90
CA CYS A 230 19.50 -11.83 -7.47
C CYS A 230 20.87 -11.56 -6.85
N GLY A 231 21.22 -12.25 -5.77
CA GLY A 231 22.48 -12.08 -5.05
C GLY A 231 22.37 -11.19 -3.81
N PRO A 232 23.48 -10.95 -3.09
CA PRO A 232 23.48 -10.25 -1.82
C PRO A 232 22.97 -8.81 -1.96
N LEU A 233 22.06 -8.43 -1.05
CA LEU A 233 21.45 -7.09 -1.01
C LEU A 233 22.30 -6.07 -0.21
N THR A 234 23.33 -6.53 0.49
CA THR A 234 24.12 -5.70 1.43
C THR A 234 25.27 -4.95 0.80
N ILE A 235 25.81 -5.44 -0.32
CA ILE A 235 26.98 -4.87 -1.00
C ILE A 235 26.58 -4.44 -2.42
N PRO A 236 26.92 -3.20 -2.85
CA PRO A 236 26.70 -2.76 -4.22
C PRO A 236 27.41 -3.69 -5.22
N PRO A 237 26.85 -3.92 -6.43
CA PRO A 237 27.49 -4.78 -7.44
C PRO A 237 28.89 -4.30 -7.85
N ASP A 238 29.09 -2.99 -7.86
CA ASP A 238 30.36 -2.36 -8.22
C ASP A 238 31.46 -2.67 -7.17
N GLU A 239 31.09 -2.67 -5.88
CA GLU A 239 31.99 -2.97 -4.77
C GLU A 239 32.36 -4.47 -4.73
N HIS A 240 31.47 -5.35 -5.18
CA HIS A 240 31.80 -6.78 -5.36
C HIS A 240 32.82 -7.01 -6.47
N GLN A 241 32.78 -6.24 -7.55
CA GLN A 241 33.75 -6.34 -8.65
C GLN A 241 35.12 -5.82 -8.19
N GLU A 242 35.16 -4.71 -7.46
CA GLU A 242 36.40 -4.17 -6.90
C GLU A 242 37.03 -5.12 -5.87
N ILE A 243 36.22 -5.75 -5.01
CA ILE A 243 36.71 -6.74 -4.03
C ILE A 243 37.26 -7.96 -4.77
N ALA A 244 36.55 -8.49 -5.77
CA ALA A 244 37.00 -9.62 -6.56
C ALA A 244 38.29 -9.33 -7.31
N GLN A 245 38.41 -8.15 -7.91
CA GLN A 245 39.65 -7.72 -8.58
C GLN A 245 40.83 -7.62 -7.62
N ARG A 246 40.62 -7.01 -6.43
CA ARG A 246 41.66 -6.92 -5.38
C ARG A 246 42.06 -8.29 -4.82
N GLU A 247 41.15 -9.27 -4.79
CA GLU A 247 41.46 -10.64 -4.38
C GLU A 247 42.22 -11.40 -5.46
N GLU A 248 41.95 -11.15 -6.73
CA GLU A 248 42.71 -11.69 -7.87
C GLU A 248 44.11 -11.11 -7.93
N GLU A 249 44.27 -9.78 -7.76
CA GLU A 249 45.58 -9.10 -7.70
C GLU A 249 46.46 -9.59 -6.53
N LYS A 250 45.86 -10.03 -5.41
CA LYS A 250 46.63 -10.60 -4.28
C LYS A 250 47.05 -12.05 -4.49
N LYS A 251 46.48 -12.74 -5.48
CA LYS A 251 46.80 -14.13 -5.81
C LYS A 251 47.78 -14.27 -6.97
N SER A 252 48.01 -13.18 -7.70
CA SER A 252 49.05 -13.05 -8.76
C SER A 252 50.37 -12.55 -8.17
#